data_fd54509a3c4506c851622d1ca549cb19
#
_entry.id   fd54509a3c4506c851622d1ca549cb19
#
_cell.length_a   1.000
_cell.length_b   1.000
_cell.length_c   1.000
_cell.angle_alpha   90.00
_cell.angle_beta   90.00
_cell.angle_gamma   90.00
#
_symmetry.space_group_name_H-M   'P 1'
#
loop_
_entity.id
_entity.type
_entity.pdbx_description
1 polymer ?
#
loop_
_entity_poly.entity_id
_entity_poly.type
_entity_poly.pdbx_seq_one_letter_code
_entity_poly.pdbx_strand_id
1 'polypeptide(L)'
;MAALASTQIVLIVEDEPLLRMAAVNFISDARFEVLEAGDAAEAIAILESRPDIRLVFADIHMPRGMDGLRLAALIRDRWPPIEIVLTSGYGEPSPDALPARCAFIPKPYKPEALVGTLRKLAA
;
A
#
# COMPACT_ATOMS: atom_id res chain seq x y z
N MET A 1 -17.48 23.47 -1.02
CA MET A 1 -17.13 22.97 -0.75
C MET A 1 -16.19 22.00 -0.81
N ALA A 2 -15.28 22.22 -0.34
CA ALA A 2 -14.19 21.36 -0.32
C ALA A 2 -14.56 19.99 0.10
N ALA A 3 -15.65 19.92 0.67
CA ALA A 3 -16.16 18.63 1.05
C ALA A 3 -16.22 17.66 -0.10
N LEU A 4 -16.04 18.20 -1.27
CA LEU A 4 -16.08 17.38 -2.47
C LEU A 4 -14.69 16.95 -2.91
N ALA A 5 -13.73 17.06 -2.04
CA ALA A 5 -12.43 16.50 -2.35
C ALA A 5 -12.62 15.03 -2.75
N SER A 6 -12.00 14.64 -3.83
CA SER A 6 -12.14 13.29 -4.34
C SER A 6 -11.61 12.29 -3.31
N THR A 7 -12.26 11.15 -3.26
CA THR A 7 -11.82 10.05 -2.40
C THR A 7 -10.50 9.53 -2.93
N GLN A 8 -9.53 9.41 -2.05
CA GLN A 8 -8.24 8.82 -2.42
C GLN A 8 -8.39 7.31 -2.55
N ILE A 9 -7.65 6.75 -3.50
CA ILE A 9 -7.66 5.31 -3.75
C ILE A 9 -6.41 4.70 -3.15
N VAL A 10 -6.60 3.63 -2.37
CA VAL A 10 -5.50 2.84 -1.84
C VAL A 10 -5.50 1.48 -2.53
N LEU A 11 -4.38 1.10 -3.12
CA LEU A 11 -4.19 -0.26 -3.62
C LEU A 11 -3.56 -1.08 -2.52
N ILE A 12 -4.24 -2.13 -2.08
CA ILE A 12 -3.76 -3.04 -1.06
C ILE A 12 -3.18 -4.27 -1.74
N VAL A 13 -1.91 -4.58 -1.44
CA VAL A 13 -1.23 -5.75 -2.01
C VAL A 13 -0.88 -6.70 -0.87
N GLU A 14 -1.59 -7.80 -0.78
CA GLU A 14 -1.45 -8.77 0.30
C GLU A 14 -1.86 -10.13 -0.23
N ASP A 15 -0.97 -11.12 -0.13
CA ASP A 15 -1.26 -12.46 -0.66
C ASP A 15 -2.11 -13.31 0.27
N GLU A 16 -2.13 -13.00 1.57
CA GLU A 16 -2.93 -13.74 2.54
C GLU A 16 -4.37 -13.20 2.55
N PRO A 17 -5.36 -14.01 2.12
CA PRO A 17 -6.73 -13.49 1.93
C PRO A 17 -7.38 -12.89 3.17
N LEU A 18 -7.14 -13.49 4.34
CA LEU A 18 -7.77 -12.97 5.56
C LEU A 18 -7.15 -11.64 5.99
N LEU A 19 -5.84 -11.53 5.86
CA LEU A 19 -5.15 -10.26 6.17
C LEU A 19 -5.56 -9.18 5.18
N ARG A 20 -5.71 -9.55 3.91
CA ARG A 20 -6.16 -8.61 2.89
C ARG A 20 -7.57 -8.12 3.20
N MET A 21 -8.48 -9.02 3.54
CA MET A 21 -9.85 -8.66 3.88
C MET A 21 -9.90 -7.71 5.07
N ALA A 22 -9.10 -7.97 6.10
CA ALA A 22 -9.05 -7.10 7.27
C ALA A 22 -8.59 -5.69 6.88
N ALA A 23 -7.53 -5.59 6.08
CA ALA A 23 -7.01 -4.30 5.64
C ALA A 23 -8.05 -3.55 4.80
N VAL A 24 -8.71 -4.25 3.89
CA VAL A 24 -9.78 -3.67 3.07
C VAL A 24 -10.85 -3.06 3.97
N ASN A 25 -11.28 -3.80 4.99
CA ASN A 25 -12.37 -3.35 5.85
C ASN A 25 -12.01 -2.06 6.59
N PHE A 26 -10.89 -2.01 7.29
CA PHE A 26 -10.64 -0.80 8.07
C PHE A 26 -10.13 0.38 7.23
N ILE A 27 -9.52 0.14 6.09
CA ILE A 27 -9.15 1.25 5.20
C ILE A 27 -10.39 1.81 4.52
N SER A 28 -11.30 0.94 4.10
CA SER A 28 -12.58 1.36 3.52
C SER A 28 -13.42 2.13 4.53
N ASP A 29 -13.45 1.67 5.79
CA ASP A 29 -14.17 2.36 6.86
C ASP A 29 -13.61 3.77 7.09
N ALA A 30 -12.36 3.99 6.77
CA ALA A 30 -11.72 5.30 6.90
C ALA A 30 -11.99 6.20 5.70
N ARG A 31 -12.87 5.80 4.82
CA ARG A 31 -13.33 6.59 3.68
C ARG A 31 -12.36 6.68 2.52
N PHE A 32 -11.50 5.70 2.39
CA PHE A 32 -10.70 5.52 1.18
C PHE A 32 -11.44 4.59 0.23
N GLU A 33 -11.26 4.80 -1.05
CA GLU A 33 -11.66 3.80 -2.03
C GLU A 33 -10.54 2.76 -2.07
N VAL A 34 -10.88 1.47 -2.13
CA VAL A 34 -9.90 0.40 -2.02
C VAL A 34 -9.91 -0.48 -3.25
N LEU A 35 -8.71 -0.76 -3.76
CA LEU A 35 -8.51 -1.79 -4.77
C LEU A 35 -7.58 -2.85 -4.17
N GLU A 36 -7.70 -4.09 -4.61
CA GLU A 36 -6.99 -5.22 -4.03
C GLU A 36 -6.15 -5.96 -5.04
N ALA A 37 -4.99 -6.42 -4.62
CA ALA A 37 -4.15 -7.31 -5.40
C ALA A 37 -3.61 -8.40 -4.49
N GLY A 38 -3.57 -9.63 -4.99
CA GLY A 38 -3.05 -10.76 -4.25
C GLY A 38 -1.55 -11.00 -4.45
N ASP A 39 -0.95 -10.33 -5.43
CA ASP A 39 0.48 -10.43 -5.68
C ASP A 39 0.96 -9.20 -6.46
N ALA A 40 2.27 -9.13 -6.70
CA ALA A 40 2.85 -7.99 -7.39
C ALA A 40 2.40 -7.88 -8.85
N ALA A 41 2.25 -9.00 -9.54
CA ALA A 41 1.84 -8.97 -10.94
C ALA A 41 0.45 -8.37 -11.09
N GLU A 42 -0.46 -8.75 -10.20
CA GLU A 42 -1.81 -8.20 -10.20
C GLU A 42 -1.78 -6.71 -9.85
N ALA A 43 -0.95 -6.33 -8.88
CA ALA A 43 -0.80 -4.93 -8.49
C ALA A 43 -0.31 -4.08 -9.67
N ILE A 44 0.68 -4.55 -10.39
CA ILE A 44 1.23 -3.85 -11.55
C ILE A 44 0.16 -3.67 -12.63
N ALA A 45 -0.61 -4.72 -12.91
CA ALA A 45 -1.68 -4.65 -13.89
C ALA A 45 -2.72 -3.59 -13.52
N ILE A 46 -3.08 -3.52 -12.25
CA ILE A 46 -4.02 -2.52 -11.75
C ILE A 46 -3.43 -1.11 -11.90
N LEU A 47 -2.17 -0.93 -11.51
CA LEU A 47 -1.51 0.37 -11.61
C LEU A 47 -1.41 0.85 -13.06
N GLU A 48 -1.19 -0.07 -13.98
CA GLU A 48 -1.13 0.26 -15.41
C GLU A 48 -2.47 0.73 -15.96
N SER A 49 -3.57 0.27 -15.37
CA SER A 49 -4.91 0.61 -15.84
C SER A 49 -5.57 1.76 -15.07
N ARG A 50 -5.00 2.16 -13.93
CA ARG A 50 -5.63 3.17 -13.06
C ARG A 50 -4.63 4.27 -12.70
N PRO A 51 -4.50 5.30 -13.53
CA PRO A 51 -3.55 6.39 -13.25
C PRO A 51 -3.95 7.28 -12.07
N ASP A 52 -5.12 7.10 -11.52
CA ASP A 52 -5.62 7.87 -10.38
C ASP A 52 -5.19 7.30 -9.02
N ILE A 53 -4.48 6.16 -9.00
CA ILE A 53 -3.98 5.60 -7.73
C ILE A 53 -2.78 6.42 -7.25
N ARG A 54 -2.81 6.84 -5.99
CA ARG A 54 -1.73 7.61 -5.37
C ARG A 54 -1.17 6.99 -4.10
N LEU A 55 -1.84 5.95 -3.57
CA LEU A 55 -1.44 5.28 -2.33
C LEU A 55 -1.40 3.78 -2.55
N VAL A 56 -0.30 3.15 -2.10
CA VAL A 56 -0.16 1.69 -2.13
C VAL A 56 0.23 1.22 -0.74
N PHE A 57 -0.46 0.20 -0.24
CA PHE A 57 -0.13 -0.47 1.01
C PHE A 57 0.21 -1.92 0.69
N ALA A 58 1.44 -2.35 0.92
CA ALA A 58 1.89 -3.67 0.49
C ALA A 58 2.66 -4.42 1.57
N ASP A 59 2.45 -5.73 1.63
CA ASP A 59 3.27 -6.62 2.45
C ASP A 59 4.59 -6.87 1.74
N ILE A 60 5.68 -6.82 2.49
CA ILE A 60 7.00 -7.15 1.94
C ILE A 60 7.09 -8.62 1.58
N HIS A 61 6.55 -9.50 2.44
CA HIS A 61 6.69 -10.93 2.25
C HIS A 61 5.55 -11.51 1.45
N MET A 62 5.78 -11.68 0.16
CA MET A 62 4.85 -12.31 -0.76
C MET A 62 5.63 -13.41 -1.48
N PRO A 63 5.40 -14.69 -1.14
CA PRO A 63 6.25 -15.77 -1.63
C PRO A 63 6.12 -16.06 -3.13
N ARG A 64 5.08 -15.56 -3.77
CA ARG A 64 4.91 -15.78 -5.21
C ARG A 64 5.41 -14.58 -5.98
N GLY A 65 6.43 -14.80 -6.79
CA GLY A 65 6.95 -13.76 -7.66
C GLY A 65 7.72 -12.69 -6.89
N MET A 66 7.48 -11.44 -7.28
CA MET A 66 8.20 -10.30 -6.73
C MET A 66 7.73 -9.99 -5.31
N ASP A 67 8.66 -9.74 -4.39
CA ASP A 67 8.29 -9.32 -3.03
C ASP A 67 7.92 -7.84 -2.99
N GLY A 68 7.46 -7.38 -1.80
CA GLY A 68 7.00 -6.01 -1.66
C GLY A 68 8.08 -4.96 -1.78
N LEU A 69 9.32 -5.26 -1.40
CA LEU A 69 10.42 -4.29 -1.57
C LEU A 69 10.73 -4.06 -3.04
N ARG A 70 10.77 -5.12 -3.82
CA ARG A 70 11.01 -5.00 -5.25
C ARG A 70 9.84 -4.33 -5.96
N LEU A 71 8.62 -4.64 -5.54
CA LEU A 71 7.44 -3.98 -6.06
C LEU A 71 7.50 -2.49 -5.77
N ALA A 72 7.87 -2.11 -4.53
CA ALA A 72 7.97 -0.69 -4.16
C ALA A 72 9.02 0.03 -5.00
N ALA A 73 10.16 -0.61 -5.26
CA ALA A 73 11.19 -0.03 -6.10
C ALA A 73 10.68 0.21 -7.52
N LEU A 74 9.95 -0.77 -8.06
CA LEU A 74 9.37 -0.65 -9.40
C LEU A 74 8.33 0.46 -9.47
N ILE A 75 7.48 0.55 -8.45
CA ILE A 75 6.46 1.60 -8.39
C ILE A 75 7.13 2.97 -8.31
N ARG A 76 8.18 3.10 -7.50
CA ARG A 76 8.89 4.36 -7.37
C ARG A 76 9.49 4.81 -8.70
N ASP A 77 9.98 3.86 -9.48
CA ASP A 77 10.57 4.14 -10.78
C ASP A 77 9.52 4.52 -11.83
N ARG A 78 8.42 3.77 -11.90
CA ARG A 78 7.42 3.92 -12.97
C ARG A 78 6.34 4.95 -12.66
N TRP A 79 5.99 5.10 -11.38
CA TRP A 79 4.91 6.00 -10.95
C TRP A 79 5.40 6.85 -9.78
N PRO A 80 6.31 7.80 -10.04
CA PRO A 80 6.96 8.56 -8.96
C PRO A 80 6.03 9.25 -7.96
N PRO A 81 4.83 9.74 -8.33
CA PRO A 81 3.96 10.40 -7.36
C PRO A 81 3.35 9.50 -6.30
N ILE A 82 3.35 8.18 -6.49
CA ILE A 82 2.67 7.27 -5.57
C ILE A 82 3.40 7.23 -4.24
N GLU A 83 2.64 7.34 -3.15
CA GLU A 83 3.14 7.14 -1.78
C GLU A 83 2.96 5.67 -1.42
N ILE A 84 3.95 5.09 -0.75
CA ILE A 84 3.98 3.66 -0.48
C ILE A 84 4.13 3.42 1.00
N VAL A 85 3.29 2.53 1.56
CA VAL A 85 3.42 2.04 2.92
C VAL A 85 3.70 0.54 2.84
N LEU A 86 4.81 0.11 3.42
CA LEU A 86 5.19 -1.30 3.46
C LEU A 86 4.99 -1.86 4.85
N THR A 87 4.66 -3.13 4.94
CA THR A 87 4.50 -3.81 6.23
C THR A 87 5.17 -5.18 6.20
N SER A 88 5.57 -5.66 7.37
CA SER A 88 6.20 -6.97 7.50
C SER A 88 6.07 -7.48 8.93
N GLY A 89 5.87 -8.80 9.07
CA GLY A 89 5.92 -9.46 10.37
C GLY A 89 7.31 -9.95 10.75
N TYR A 90 8.30 -9.72 9.89
CA TYR A 90 9.66 -10.26 10.10
C TYR A 90 10.67 -9.18 10.46
N GLY A 91 10.20 -8.02 10.88
CA GLY A 91 11.07 -6.94 11.28
C GLY A 91 11.21 -5.87 10.20
N GLU A 92 11.72 -4.73 10.61
CA GLU A 92 11.88 -3.58 9.73
C GLU A 92 13.10 -3.78 8.84
N PRO A 93 12.98 -3.58 7.53
CA PRO A 93 14.16 -3.63 6.66
C PRO A 93 15.11 -2.49 6.98
N SER A 94 16.38 -2.63 6.61
CA SER A 94 17.33 -1.54 6.80
C SER A 94 16.88 -0.32 6.00
N PRO A 95 17.20 0.89 6.46
CA PRO A 95 16.82 2.10 5.72
C PRO A 95 17.28 2.10 4.27
N ASP A 96 18.43 1.49 4.00
CA ASP A 96 18.97 1.43 2.65
C ASP A 96 18.17 0.54 1.71
N ALA A 97 17.39 -0.39 2.26
CA ALA A 97 16.59 -1.30 1.46
C ALA A 97 15.26 -0.68 1.04
N LEU A 98 14.83 0.40 1.70
CA LEU A 98 13.56 1.05 1.38
C LEU A 98 13.75 2.05 0.24
N PRO A 99 12.93 1.97 -0.81
CA PRO A 99 12.94 3.02 -1.82
C PRO A 99 12.56 4.38 -1.22
N ALA A 100 12.87 5.44 -1.94
CA ALA A 100 12.53 6.79 -1.48
C ALA A 100 11.03 6.94 -1.27
N ARG A 101 10.65 7.68 -0.24
CA ARG A 101 9.26 7.99 0.10
C ARG A 101 8.41 6.75 0.36
N CYS A 102 9.02 5.75 0.99
CA CYS A 102 8.29 4.58 1.47
C CYS A 102 8.26 4.62 2.99
N ALA A 103 7.07 4.54 3.56
CA ALA A 103 6.89 4.40 4.98
C ALA A 103 6.86 2.92 5.34
N PHE A 104 7.19 2.58 6.58
CA PHE A 104 7.13 1.21 7.06
C PHE A 104 6.32 1.14 8.34
N ILE A 105 5.45 0.14 8.44
CA ILE A 105 4.68 -0.11 9.64
C ILE A 105 4.78 -1.59 9.97
N PRO A 106 5.25 -1.98 11.17
CA PRO A 106 5.43 -3.40 11.50
C PRO A 106 4.11 -4.09 11.81
N LYS A 107 4.06 -5.41 11.56
CA LYS A 107 2.95 -6.25 12.00
C LYS A 107 3.25 -6.77 13.40
N PRO A 108 2.25 -6.93 14.26
CA PRO A 108 0.87 -6.51 14.05
C PRO A 108 0.76 -5.01 14.23
N TYR A 109 0.00 -4.35 13.36
CA TYR A 109 -0.22 -2.91 13.48
C TYR A 109 -1.64 -2.64 13.97
N LYS A 110 -1.81 -1.48 14.60
CA LYS A 110 -3.16 -1.04 14.96
C LYS A 110 -3.79 -0.41 13.73
N PRO A 111 -5.07 -0.69 13.46
CA PRO A 111 -5.75 -0.08 12.32
C PRO A 111 -5.63 1.44 12.30
N GLU A 112 -5.73 2.07 13.48
CA GLU A 112 -5.63 3.53 13.60
C GLU A 112 -4.26 4.05 13.15
N ALA A 113 -3.19 3.29 13.45
CA ALA A 113 -1.85 3.68 13.06
C ALA A 113 -1.69 3.63 11.53
N LEU A 114 -2.20 2.59 10.91
CA LEU A 114 -2.16 2.46 9.46
C LEU A 114 -2.97 3.56 8.79
N VAL A 115 -4.20 3.76 9.24
CA VAL A 115 -5.09 4.79 8.68
C VAL A 115 -4.48 6.18 8.87
N GLY A 116 -3.88 6.44 10.03
CA GLY A 116 -3.22 7.71 10.29
C GLY A 116 -2.07 7.97 9.33
N THR A 117 -1.26 6.94 9.06
CA THR A 117 -0.17 7.04 8.10
C THR A 117 -0.70 7.33 6.69
N LEU A 118 -1.73 6.60 6.26
CA LEU A 118 -2.32 6.81 4.94
C LEU A 118 -2.90 8.22 4.79
N ARG A 119 -3.59 8.72 5.82
CA ARG A 119 -4.15 10.07 5.78
C ARG A 119 -3.06 11.13 5.70
N LYS A 120 -1.98 10.94 6.42
CA LYS A 120 -0.86 11.87 6.38
C LYS A 120 -0.25 11.92 4.98
N LEU A 121 -0.10 10.79 4.34
CA LEU A 121 0.47 10.71 3.00
C LEU A 121 -0.49 11.24 1.93
N ALA A 122 -1.78 11.13 2.17
CA ALA A 122 -2.81 11.59 1.24
C ALA A 122 -3.02 13.11 1.30
N ALA A 123 -2.54 13.74 2.34
CA ALA A 123 -2.75 15.17 2.56
C ALA A 123 -1.98 16.05 1.57
#